data_d1d0c6abfca0c585c3725d480530c877
#
_entry.id   d1d0c6abfca0c585c3725d480530c877
#
_cell.length_a   1.000
_cell.length_b   1.000
_cell.length_c   1.000
_cell.angle_alpha   90.00
_cell.angle_beta   90.00
_cell.angle_gamma   90.00
#
_symmetry.space_group_name_H-M   'P 1'
#
loop_
_entity.id
_entity.type
_entity.pdbx_description
1 polymer ?
#
loop_
_entity_poly.entity_id
_entity_poly.type
_entity_poly.pdbx_seq_one_letter_code
_entity_poly.pdbx_strand_id
1 'polypeptide(L)'
;MKIILMRHGETVWNTQRRLQGCRDIPLTETGKEQIRIAGCRLAAQDRHIDHIVSSPLERAYESAQIVAEALGHPITAITTSPFFLERSFGVCEGMTYEEAMEQYPDGQYPGMETLDQLYDRAAQGLKWLEANYSDQTVLVTSHGAFIKAALGIASAGKIAYFDKDIWIDNGDCCTLEKTESAWTVSVSKH
;
A
#
# COMPACT_ATOMS: atom_id res chain seq x y z
N MET A 1 16.00 6.66 -8.38
CA MET A 1 15.03 6.58 -7.28
C MET A 1 14.43 5.19 -7.21
N LYS A 2 14.29 4.66 -5.99
CA LYS A 2 13.64 3.36 -5.76
C LYS A 2 12.52 3.51 -4.73
N ILE A 3 11.35 2.96 -5.01
CA ILE A 3 10.22 2.93 -4.10
C ILE A 3 9.88 1.48 -3.80
N ILE A 4 9.80 1.13 -2.52
CA ILE A 4 9.31 -0.16 -2.05
C ILE A 4 7.93 0.09 -1.46
N LEU A 5 6.89 -0.41 -2.14
CA LEU A 5 5.51 -0.32 -1.67
C LEU A 5 5.20 -1.57 -0.84
N MET A 6 4.89 -1.41 0.43
CA MET A 6 4.53 -2.50 1.34
C MET A 6 3.04 -2.39 1.71
N ARG A 7 2.30 -3.48 1.57
CA ARG A 7 0.95 -3.55 2.10
C ARG A 7 1.01 -3.76 3.61
N HIS A 8 0.15 -3.05 4.37
CA HIS A 8 0.01 -3.22 5.81
C HIS A 8 -0.23 -4.69 6.21
N GLY A 9 0.07 -5.05 7.45
CA GLY A 9 -0.20 -6.36 8.02
C GLY A 9 -1.71 -6.66 8.13
N GLU A 10 -2.04 -7.92 8.40
CA GLU A 10 -3.41 -8.39 8.55
C GLU A 10 -4.15 -7.62 9.64
N THR A 11 -5.42 -7.30 9.37
CA THR A 11 -6.40 -6.75 10.33
C THR A 11 -7.54 -7.73 10.54
N VAL A 12 -8.35 -7.54 11.59
CA VAL A 12 -9.56 -8.34 11.82
C VAL A 12 -10.51 -8.30 10.62
N TRP A 13 -10.61 -7.17 9.94
CA TRP A 13 -11.47 -7.06 8.75
C TRP A 13 -10.89 -7.79 7.53
N ASN A 14 -9.58 -7.98 7.44
CA ASN A 14 -8.99 -8.87 6.43
C ASN A 14 -9.44 -10.32 6.65
N THR A 15 -9.39 -10.84 7.90
CA THR A 15 -9.84 -12.20 8.22
C THR A 15 -11.32 -12.41 7.95
N GLN A 16 -12.13 -11.37 8.12
CA GLN A 16 -13.58 -11.36 7.87
C GLN A 16 -13.94 -11.02 6.41
N ARG A 17 -12.96 -10.76 5.54
CA ARG A 17 -13.14 -10.34 4.14
C ARG A 17 -14.03 -9.10 3.98
N ARG A 18 -13.91 -8.13 4.91
CA ARG A 18 -14.67 -6.88 4.89
C ARG A 18 -13.91 -5.78 4.16
N LEU A 19 -14.64 -4.94 3.43
CA LEU A 19 -14.11 -3.73 2.80
C LEU A 19 -13.71 -2.73 3.89
N GLN A 20 -12.43 -2.37 3.94
CA GLN A 20 -11.91 -1.50 5.01
C GLN A 20 -11.98 -0.02 4.64
N GLY A 21 -11.59 0.29 3.41
CA GLY A 21 -11.50 1.67 2.94
C GLY A 21 -10.67 2.54 3.87
N CYS A 22 -11.25 3.68 4.27
CA CYS A 22 -10.62 4.66 5.15
C CYS A 22 -10.92 4.46 6.65
N ARG A 23 -11.60 3.37 7.04
CA ARG A 23 -11.81 3.05 8.45
C ARG A 23 -10.51 2.61 9.11
N ASP A 24 -10.29 3.08 10.34
CA ASP A 24 -9.16 2.63 11.16
C ASP A 24 -9.51 1.31 11.86
N ILE A 25 -8.86 0.26 11.41
CA ILE A 25 -8.95 -1.10 11.94
C ILE A 25 -7.54 -1.53 12.32
N PRO A 26 -7.28 -1.89 13.59
CA PRO A 26 -5.94 -2.24 14.06
C PRO A 26 -5.43 -3.54 13.44
N LEU A 27 -4.11 -3.72 13.48
CA LEU A 27 -3.47 -4.97 13.10
C LEU A 27 -3.84 -6.09 14.09
N THR A 28 -3.93 -7.34 13.57
CA THR A 28 -3.90 -8.54 14.41
C THR A 28 -2.45 -8.83 14.85
N GLU A 29 -2.27 -9.69 15.86
CA GLU A 29 -0.93 -10.16 16.22
C GLU A 29 -0.26 -10.91 15.06
N THR A 30 -1.05 -11.66 14.27
CA THR A 30 -0.57 -12.27 13.01
C THR A 30 -0.09 -11.19 12.04
N GLY A 31 -0.86 -10.09 11.89
CA GLY A 31 -0.47 -8.97 11.03
C GLY A 31 0.83 -8.29 11.45
N LYS A 32 1.02 -8.10 12.77
CA LYS A 32 2.28 -7.56 13.32
C LYS A 32 3.46 -8.49 13.00
N GLU A 33 3.27 -9.81 13.14
CA GLU A 33 4.31 -10.78 12.84
C GLU A 33 4.64 -10.84 11.34
N GLN A 34 3.63 -10.75 10.46
CA GLN A 34 3.85 -10.63 9.02
C GLN A 34 4.78 -9.45 8.69
N ILE A 35 4.56 -8.30 9.32
CA ILE A 35 5.38 -7.10 9.10
C ILE A 35 6.78 -7.25 9.70
N ARG A 36 6.94 -7.88 10.87
CA ARG A 36 8.28 -8.17 11.42
C ARG A 36 9.09 -9.04 10.46
N ILE A 37 8.48 -10.10 9.94
CA ILE A 37 9.12 -10.98 8.97
C ILE A 37 9.52 -10.22 7.70
N ALA A 38 8.60 -9.39 7.17
CA ALA A 38 8.88 -8.56 6.00
C ALA A 38 10.03 -7.56 6.26
N GLY A 39 10.05 -6.92 7.42
CA GLY A 39 11.12 -6.02 7.86
C GLY A 39 12.48 -6.72 7.96
N CYS A 40 12.53 -7.92 8.58
CA CYS A 40 13.74 -8.72 8.64
C CYS A 40 14.25 -9.14 7.25
N ARG A 41 13.35 -9.48 6.33
CA ARG A 41 13.73 -9.80 4.94
C ARG A 41 14.32 -8.59 4.23
N LEU A 42 13.73 -7.40 4.41
CA LEU A 42 14.27 -6.16 3.84
C LEU A 42 15.66 -5.84 4.40
N ALA A 43 15.85 -5.99 5.72
CA ALA A 43 17.15 -5.80 6.38
C ALA A 43 18.21 -6.78 5.85
N ALA A 44 17.84 -8.05 5.63
CA ALA A 44 18.76 -9.08 5.14
C ALA A 44 19.18 -8.92 3.67
N GLN A 45 18.45 -8.11 2.89
CA GLN A 45 18.77 -7.89 1.46
C GLN A 45 19.87 -6.85 1.22
N ASP A 46 20.54 -6.37 2.29
CA ASP A 46 21.57 -5.33 2.24
C ASP A 46 21.11 -4.06 1.45
N ARG A 47 19.82 -3.80 1.50
CA ARG A 47 19.20 -2.66 0.82
C ARG A 47 19.09 -1.50 1.81
N HIS A 48 19.89 -0.47 1.56
CA HIS A 48 19.72 0.75 2.32
C HIS A 48 18.36 1.39 2.00
N ILE A 49 17.57 1.64 3.04
CA ILE A 49 16.30 2.39 2.96
C ILE A 49 16.57 3.74 3.61
N ASP A 50 16.47 4.81 2.81
CA ASP A 50 16.78 6.17 3.27
C ASP A 50 15.61 6.78 4.05
N HIS A 51 14.38 6.51 3.63
CA HIS A 51 13.17 7.08 4.23
C HIS A 51 12.04 6.07 4.33
N ILE A 52 11.20 6.26 5.34
CA ILE A 52 9.95 5.53 5.52
C ILE A 52 8.79 6.53 5.46
N VAL A 53 7.87 6.28 4.56
CA VAL A 53 6.64 7.05 4.38
C VAL A 53 5.45 6.13 4.64
N SER A 54 4.38 6.64 5.23
CA SER A 54 3.20 5.84 5.54
C SER A 54 1.89 6.53 5.14
N SER A 55 0.90 5.73 4.80
CA SER A 55 -0.49 6.15 4.94
C SER A 55 -0.76 6.55 6.40
N PRO A 56 -1.60 7.57 6.65
CA PRO A 56 -1.95 7.96 8.02
C PRO A 56 -2.88 6.97 8.73
N LEU A 57 -3.47 5.98 8.03
CA LEU A 57 -4.34 4.98 8.66
C LEU A 57 -3.54 4.10 9.62
N GLU A 58 -4.11 3.83 10.81
CA GLU A 58 -3.46 3.17 11.94
C GLU A 58 -2.74 1.87 11.52
N ARG A 59 -3.39 0.97 10.78
CA ARG A 59 -2.82 -0.29 10.32
C ARG A 59 -1.56 -0.13 9.46
N ALA A 60 -1.51 0.91 8.63
CA ALA A 60 -0.34 1.19 7.79
C ALA A 60 0.75 1.88 8.58
N TYR A 61 0.39 2.81 9.46
CA TYR A 61 1.34 3.51 10.31
C TYR A 61 1.99 2.58 11.34
N GLU A 62 1.20 1.71 11.99
CA GLU A 62 1.76 0.67 12.89
C GLU A 62 2.67 -0.30 12.12
N SER A 63 2.31 -0.67 10.88
CA SER A 63 3.21 -1.44 10.00
C SER A 63 4.52 -0.70 9.73
N ALA A 64 4.46 0.62 9.46
CA ALA A 64 5.66 1.43 9.28
C ALA A 64 6.55 1.45 10.53
N GLN A 65 5.96 1.54 11.72
CA GLN A 65 6.71 1.52 12.99
C GLN A 65 7.44 0.18 13.19
N ILE A 66 6.73 -0.94 12.97
CA ILE A 66 7.30 -2.29 13.13
C ILE A 66 8.47 -2.51 12.15
N VAL A 67 8.31 -2.11 10.88
CA VAL A 67 9.38 -2.26 9.91
C VAL A 67 10.55 -1.30 10.18
N ALA A 68 10.28 -0.09 10.68
CA ALA A 68 11.31 0.86 11.09
C ALA A 68 12.22 0.29 12.19
N GLU A 69 11.61 -0.37 13.20
CA GLU A 69 12.37 -1.06 14.25
C GLU A 69 13.28 -2.15 13.68
N ALA A 70 12.76 -2.99 12.76
CA ALA A 70 13.54 -4.05 12.12
C ALA A 70 14.72 -3.53 11.28
N LEU A 71 14.57 -2.33 10.71
CA LEU A 71 15.59 -1.66 9.90
C LEU A 71 16.53 -0.76 10.72
N GLY A 72 16.30 -0.57 12.02
CA GLY A 72 17.02 0.38 12.85
C GLY A 72 16.75 1.85 12.53
N HIS A 73 15.62 2.13 11.88
CA HIS A 73 15.17 3.49 11.56
C HIS A 73 14.47 4.15 12.76
N PRO A 74 14.68 5.44 13.01
CA PRO A 74 13.95 6.14 14.08
C PRO A 74 12.46 6.26 13.71
N ILE A 75 11.56 5.79 14.60
CA ILE A 75 10.11 5.89 14.40
C ILE A 75 9.68 7.36 14.21
N THR A 76 10.35 8.30 14.88
CA THR A 76 10.07 9.74 14.76
C THR A 76 10.41 10.33 13.39
N ALA A 77 11.12 9.60 12.53
CA ALA A 77 11.44 9.99 11.16
C ALA A 77 10.42 9.48 10.12
N ILE A 78 9.41 8.73 10.53
CA ILE A 78 8.35 8.28 9.64
C ILE A 78 7.50 9.48 9.22
N THR A 79 7.43 9.72 7.91
CA THR A 79 6.57 10.76 7.32
C THR A 79 5.22 10.16 6.94
N THR A 80 4.11 10.83 7.29
CA THR A 80 2.78 10.41 6.84
C THR A 80 2.27 11.31 5.72
N SER A 81 1.52 10.73 4.78
CA SER A 81 0.89 11.50 3.72
C SER A 81 -0.45 10.90 3.28
N PRO A 82 -1.49 11.73 3.08
CA PRO A 82 -2.81 11.27 2.65
C PRO A 82 -2.82 10.72 1.22
N PHE A 83 -1.79 10.98 0.42
CA PHE A 83 -1.67 10.35 -0.90
C PHE A 83 -1.70 8.83 -0.85
N PHE A 84 -1.23 8.23 0.26
CA PHE A 84 -1.06 6.77 0.41
C PHE A 84 -2.23 6.08 1.11
N LEU A 85 -3.37 6.77 1.30
CA LEU A 85 -4.61 6.20 1.83
C LEU A 85 -5.13 5.04 0.97
N GLU A 86 -5.94 4.15 1.59
CA GLU A 86 -6.69 3.15 0.85
C GLU A 86 -7.79 3.80 0.01
N ARG A 87 -8.28 3.08 -0.99
CA ARG A 87 -9.48 3.45 -1.73
C ARG A 87 -10.67 3.50 -0.78
N SER A 88 -11.40 4.61 -0.77
CA SER A 88 -12.67 4.65 -0.03
C SER A 88 -13.72 3.77 -0.69
N PHE A 89 -14.42 2.97 0.11
CA PHE A 89 -15.59 2.19 -0.32
C PHE A 89 -16.90 2.81 0.14
N GLY A 90 -16.86 4.05 0.66
CA GLY A 90 -18.05 4.82 1.04
C GLY A 90 -18.91 4.07 2.04
N VAL A 91 -20.22 3.99 1.74
CA VAL A 91 -21.20 3.34 2.65
C VAL A 91 -20.98 1.83 2.83
N CYS A 92 -20.22 1.18 1.96
CA CYS A 92 -19.94 -0.25 2.04
C CYS A 92 -18.74 -0.61 2.92
N GLU A 93 -18.07 0.39 3.54
CA GLU A 93 -17.00 0.10 4.50
C GLU A 93 -17.54 -0.66 5.72
N GLY A 94 -16.97 -1.83 5.99
CA GLY A 94 -17.41 -2.80 7.00
C GLY A 94 -18.28 -3.95 6.48
N MET A 95 -18.82 -3.84 5.27
CA MET A 95 -19.52 -4.95 4.61
C MET A 95 -18.50 -5.94 4.03
N THR A 96 -18.92 -7.23 3.88
CA THR A 96 -18.19 -8.14 3.01
C THR A 96 -18.42 -7.75 1.54
N TYR A 97 -17.58 -8.26 0.63
CA TYR A 97 -17.80 -8.01 -0.80
C TYR A 97 -19.16 -8.54 -1.27
N GLU A 98 -19.58 -9.70 -0.76
CA GLU A 98 -20.87 -10.33 -1.08
C GLU A 98 -22.03 -9.45 -0.61
N GLU A 99 -22.00 -8.98 0.66
CA GLU A 99 -23.02 -8.05 1.21
C GLU A 99 -23.12 -6.76 0.40
N ALA A 100 -21.96 -6.20 -0.01
CA ALA A 100 -21.92 -4.99 -0.82
C ALA A 100 -22.49 -5.21 -2.23
N MET A 101 -22.19 -6.34 -2.88
CA MET A 101 -22.71 -6.67 -4.21
C MET A 101 -24.19 -7.03 -4.19
N GLU A 102 -24.71 -7.59 -3.08
CA GLU A 102 -26.15 -7.82 -2.90
C GLU A 102 -26.91 -6.49 -2.83
N GLN A 103 -26.37 -5.51 -2.09
CA GLN A 103 -26.98 -4.21 -1.93
C GLN A 103 -26.77 -3.27 -3.13
N TYR A 104 -25.62 -3.39 -3.80
CA TYR A 104 -25.19 -2.55 -4.93
C TYR A 104 -24.67 -3.44 -6.08
N PRO A 105 -25.55 -4.10 -6.85
CA PRO A 105 -25.15 -5.09 -7.85
C PRO A 105 -24.32 -4.53 -9.01
N ASP A 106 -24.40 -3.23 -9.25
CA ASP A 106 -23.59 -2.52 -10.26
C ASP A 106 -22.16 -2.21 -9.78
N GLY A 107 -21.85 -2.51 -8.49
CA GLY A 107 -20.55 -2.22 -7.89
C GLY A 107 -20.29 -0.73 -7.69
N GLN A 108 -21.31 0.12 -7.75
CA GLN A 108 -21.21 1.57 -7.51
C GLN A 108 -21.73 1.91 -6.12
N TYR A 109 -20.83 2.16 -5.19
CA TYR A 109 -21.17 2.43 -3.79
C TYR A 109 -21.23 3.94 -3.55
N PRO A 110 -22.29 4.48 -2.93
CA PRO A 110 -22.34 5.91 -2.57
C PRO A 110 -21.13 6.33 -1.74
N GLY A 111 -20.44 7.38 -2.18
CA GLY A 111 -19.22 7.88 -1.52
C GLY A 111 -17.95 7.07 -1.78
N MET A 112 -17.99 6.08 -2.66
CA MET A 112 -16.79 5.34 -3.07
C MET A 112 -15.88 6.23 -3.93
N GLU A 113 -14.57 6.16 -3.67
CA GLU A 113 -13.56 6.73 -4.56
C GLU A 113 -13.57 5.98 -5.90
N THR A 114 -13.76 6.70 -7.01
CA THR A 114 -13.72 6.08 -8.34
C THR A 114 -12.30 5.62 -8.69
N LEU A 115 -12.17 4.75 -9.70
CA LEU A 115 -10.83 4.34 -10.13
C LEU A 115 -10.02 5.51 -10.69
N ASP A 116 -10.65 6.42 -11.42
CA ASP A 116 -9.97 7.60 -11.96
C ASP A 116 -9.43 8.49 -10.82
N GLN A 117 -10.22 8.74 -9.78
CA GLN A 117 -9.79 9.48 -8.59
C GLN A 117 -8.62 8.78 -7.87
N LEU A 118 -8.70 7.45 -7.72
CA LEU A 118 -7.62 6.65 -7.12
C LEU A 118 -6.34 6.73 -7.95
N TYR A 119 -6.43 6.61 -9.28
CA TYR A 119 -5.27 6.72 -10.17
C TYR A 119 -4.67 8.13 -10.14
N ASP A 120 -5.50 9.17 -10.14
CA ASP A 120 -5.03 10.55 -10.03
C ASP A 120 -4.30 10.80 -8.70
N ARG A 121 -4.84 10.31 -7.58
CA ARG A 121 -4.21 10.41 -6.27
C ARG A 121 -2.92 9.61 -6.20
N ALA A 122 -2.89 8.41 -6.76
CA ALA A 122 -1.68 7.60 -6.81
C ALA A 122 -0.59 8.26 -7.67
N ALA A 123 -0.95 8.86 -8.82
CA ALA A 123 -0.02 9.62 -9.65
C ALA A 123 0.55 10.84 -8.91
N GLN A 124 -0.29 11.56 -8.15
CA GLN A 124 0.17 12.66 -7.30
C GLN A 124 1.10 12.17 -6.19
N GLY A 125 0.81 11.03 -5.57
CA GLY A 125 1.66 10.41 -4.55
C GLY A 125 3.04 10.03 -5.10
N LEU A 126 3.10 9.41 -6.29
CA LEU A 126 4.37 9.09 -6.93
C LEU A 126 5.17 10.35 -7.28
N LYS A 127 4.54 11.39 -7.84
CA LYS A 127 5.18 12.68 -8.11
C LYS A 127 5.68 13.35 -6.83
N TRP A 128 4.91 13.26 -5.75
CA TRP A 128 5.31 13.81 -4.46
C TRP A 128 6.56 13.09 -3.92
N LEU A 129 6.63 11.76 -4.03
CA LEU A 129 7.84 11.01 -3.67
C LEU A 129 9.04 11.43 -4.52
N GLU A 130 8.88 11.58 -5.83
CA GLU A 130 9.94 12.04 -6.72
C GLU A 130 10.46 13.43 -6.36
N ALA A 131 9.57 14.35 -6.01
CA ALA A 131 9.93 15.73 -5.68
C ALA A 131 10.68 15.84 -4.33
N ASN A 132 10.41 14.93 -3.38
CA ASN A 132 10.99 15.02 -2.03
C ASN A 132 12.17 14.05 -1.80
N TYR A 133 12.29 12.98 -2.59
CA TYR A 133 13.23 11.87 -2.34
C TYR A 133 13.92 11.37 -3.62
N SER A 134 14.27 12.28 -4.54
CA SER A 134 15.02 11.91 -5.76
C SER A 134 16.32 11.19 -5.40
N ASP A 135 16.67 10.17 -6.21
CA ASP A 135 17.89 9.35 -6.05
C ASP A 135 18.03 8.57 -4.73
N GLN A 136 16.93 8.43 -3.98
CA GLN A 136 16.87 7.72 -2.72
C GLN A 136 16.00 6.47 -2.81
N THR A 137 16.14 5.56 -1.82
CA THR A 137 15.27 4.42 -1.61
C THR A 137 14.25 4.74 -0.52
N VAL A 138 12.97 4.72 -0.87
CA VAL A 138 11.86 5.02 0.03
C VAL A 138 10.98 3.79 0.22
N LEU A 139 10.78 3.38 1.47
CA LEU A 139 9.76 2.42 1.83
C LEU A 139 8.44 3.15 2.08
N VAL A 140 7.37 2.71 1.42
CA VAL A 140 6.02 3.27 1.59
C VAL A 140 5.09 2.19 2.11
N THR A 141 4.58 2.34 3.32
CA THR A 141 3.54 1.46 3.86
C THR A 141 2.16 1.98 3.47
N SER A 142 1.38 1.15 2.78
CA SER A 142 0.10 1.52 2.21
C SER A 142 -0.85 0.31 2.12
N HIS A 143 -1.73 0.27 1.13
CA HIS A 143 -2.87 -0.61 1.05
C HIS A 143 -2.99 -1.24 -0.34
N GLY A 144 -3.82 -2.30 -0.42
CA GLY A 144 -3.94 -3.10 -1.63
C GLY A 144 -4.39 -2.33 -2.86
N ALA A 145 -5.45 -1.51 -2.75
CA ALA A 145 -5.98 -0.78 -3.90
C ALA A 145 -5.02 0.33 -4.36
N PHE A 146 -4.43 1.08 -3.43
CA PHE A 146 -3.43 2.09 -3.75
C PHE A 146 -2.23 1.47 -4.48
N ILE A 147 -1.66 0.37 -3.95
CA ILE A 147 -0.49 -0.28 -4.54
C ILE A 147 -0.81 -0.74 -5.97
N LYS A 148 -1.97 -1.37 -6.21
CA LYS A 148 -2.39 -1.77 -7.56
C LYS A 148 -2.48 -0.59 -8.53
N ALA A 149 -3.02 0.55 -8.10
CA ALA A 149 -3.06 1.77 -8.91
C ALA A 149 -1.65 2.29 -9.22
N ALA A 150 -0.75 2.33 -8.23
CA ALA A 150 0.63 2.75 -8.40
C ALA A 150 1.41 1.84 -9.37
N LEU A 151 1.21 0.50 -9.28
CA LEU A 151 1.78 -0.46 -10.23
C LEU A 151 1.25 -0.24 -11.65
N GLY A 152 -0.05 0.04 -11.81
CA GLY A 152 -0.66 0.37 -13.10
C GLY A 152 -0.01 1.59 -13.74
N ILE A 153 0.19 2.65 -12.98
CA ILE A 153 0.84 3.88 -13.44
C ILE A 153 2.30 3.60 -13.82
N ALA A 154 3.06 2.99 -12.93
CA ALA A 154 4.49 2.73 -13.14
C ALA A 154 4.76 1.77 -14.30
N SER A 155 3.85 0.83 -14.57
CA SER A 155 3.95 -0.09 -15.71
C SER A 155 3.46 0.50 -17.03
N ALA A 156 3.07 1.77 -17.07
CA ALA A 156 2.42 2.42 -18.21
C ALA A 156 1.16 1.65 -18.70
N GLY A 157 0.36 1.20 -17.76
CA GLY A 157 -0.90 0.47 -18.01
C GLY A 157 -0.75 -1.01 -18.36
N LYS A 158 0.47 -1.57 -18.33
CA LYS A 158 0.68 -3.01 -18.58
C LYS A 158 0.12 -3.89 -17.47
N ILE A 159 0.08 -3.37 -16.23
CA ILE A 159 -0.55 -4.01 -15.07
C ILE A 159 -1.89 -3.33 -14.86
N ALA A 160 -2.98 -4.06 -15.09
CA ALA A 160 -4.33 -3.55 -14.86
C ALA A 160 -4.71 -3.64 -13.36
N TYR A 161 -5.56 -2.72 -12.90
CA TYR A 161 -6.05 -2.74 -11.51
C TYR A 161 -6.73 -4.08 -11.13
N PHE A 162 -7.48 -4.66 -12.06
CA PHE A 162 -8.16 -5.95 -11.88
C PHE A 162 -7.36 -7.14 -12.42
N ASP A 163 -6.05 -6.97 -12.61
CA ASP A 163 -5.19 -8.06 -13.05
C ASP A 163 -5.25 -9.21 -12.03
N LYS A 164 -5.70 -10.39 -12.49
CA LYS A 164 -5.89 -11.57 -11.64
C LYS A 164 -4.55 -12.21 -11.24
N ASP A 165 -3.50 -11.95 -12.00
CA ASP A 165 -2.17 -12.48 -11.74
C ASP A 165 -1.39 -11.62 -10.72
N ILE A 166 -1.92 -10.44 -10.39
CA ILE A 166 -1.36 -9.52 -9.40
C ILE A 166 -2.18 -9.58 -8.11
N TRP A 167 -1.72 -10.41 -7.20
CA TRP A 167 -2.22 -10.47 -5.83
C TRP A 167 -1.15 -9.93 -4.89
N ILE A 168 -1.55 -9.09 -3.95
CA ILE A 168 -0.67 -8.45 -2.98
C ILE A 168 -1.22 -8.81 -1.60
N ASP A 169 -0.56 -9.75 -0.92
CA ASP A 169 -0.93 -10.17 0.43
C ASP A 169 -0.47 -9.15 1.49
N ASN A 170 -0.99 -9.29 2.71
CA ASN A 170 -0.58 -8.47 3.83
C ASN A 170 0.92 -8.67 4.12
N GLY A 171 1.69 -7.59 4.19
CA GLY A 171 3.14 -7.61 4.35
C GLY A 171 3.93 -7.79 3.05
N ASP A 172 3.27 -7.99 1.90
CA ASP A 172 3.96 -8.07 0.61
C ASP A 172 4.56 -6.74 0.19
N CYS A 173 5.66 -6.83 -0.55
CA CYS A 173 6.38 -5.70 -1.09
C CYS A 173 6.42 -5.74 -2.63
N CYS A 174 6.18 -4.59 -3.25
CA CYS A 174 6.40 -4.34 -4.66
C CYS A 174 7.47 -3.27 -4.82
N THR A 175 8.36 -3.41 -5.79
CA THR A 175 9.43 -2.42 -6.03
C THR A 175 9.19 -1.68 -7.34
N LEU A 176 9.28 -0.36 -7.29
CA LEU A 176 9.31 0.52 -8.43
C LEU A 176 10.72 1.14 -8.51
N GLU A 177 11.40 0.99 -9.61
CA GLU A 177 12.70 1.62 -9.84
C GLU A 177 12.60 2.59 -11.02
N LYS A 178 12.94 3.86 -10.79
CA LYS A 178 12.92 4.89 -11.80
C LYS A 178 14.28 5.00 -12.46
N THR A 179 14.31 4.76 -13.77
CA THR A 179 15.43 5.11 -14.64
C THR A 179 15.20 6.52 -15.22
N GLU A 180 16.12 7.02 -16.02
CA GLU A 180 15.99 8.36 -16.65
C GLU A 180 14.70 8.53 -17.46
N SER A 181 14.18 7.45 -18.07
CA SER A 181 13.06 7.50 -19.00
C SER A 181 11.81 6.75 -18.61
N ALA A 182 11.87 5.82 -17.62
CA ALA A 182 10.74 4.96 -17.31
C ALA A 182 10.84 4.37 -15.90
N TRP A 183 9.71 3.85 -15.40
CA TRP A 183 9.65 2.99 -14.25
C TRP A 183 9.78 1.52 -14.65
N THR A 184 10.50 0.76 -13.88
CA THR A 184 10.45 -0.71 -13.87
C THR A 184 9.70 -1.18 -12.64
N VAL A 185 8.93 -2.25 -12.80
CA VAL A 185 8.08 -2.81 -11.75
C VAL A 185 8.52 -4.23 -11.45
N SER A 186 8.72 -4.55 -10.17
CA SER A 186 8.98 -5.90 -9.70
C SER A 186 7.98 -6.22 -8.58
N VAL A 187 7.20 -7.29 -8.76
CA VAL A 187 6.29 -7.82 -7.75
C VAL A 187 6.92 -9.06 -7.17
N SER A 188 7.24 -9.04 -5.88
CA SER A 188 7.75 -10.23 -5.20
C SER A 188 6.58 -11.21 -5.02
N LYS A 189 6.61 -12.34 -5.73
CA LYS A 189 5.72 -13.47 -5.43
C LYS A 189 6.39 -14.29 -4.32
N HIS A 190 5.65 -14.58 -3.24
CA HIS A 190 6.05 -15.48 -2.16
C HIS A 190 5.85 -16.94 -2.56
#